data_0b36629d35400ad099a901c2f270f726
#
_entry.id   0b36629d35400ad099a901c2f270f726
#
_cell.length_a   1.000
_cell.length_b   1.000
_cell.length_c   1.000
_cell.angle_alpha   90.00
_cell.angle_beta   90.00
_cell.angle_gamma   90.00
#
_symmetry.space_group_name_H-M   'P 1'
#
loop_
_entity.id
_entity.type
_entity.pdbx_description
1 polymer ?
#
loop_
_entity_poly.entity_id
_entity_poly.type
_entity_poly.pdbx_seq_one_letter_code
_entity_poly.pdbx_strand_id
1 'polypeptide(L)'
;MNRVLLDQGLAPNTAALLRLEGHWDAIHVLEVGMSRADDEEILRFARQHNRTCVTLDHDFHTHLALSRSDGPSVVLVRIEGLDSVQQADLIRRVWSICVNDIDTGAAVSVDRRAIRVRKLPLK
;
A
#
# COMPACT_ATOMS: atom_id res chain seq x y z
N MET A 1 1.27 -12.94 -8.29
CA MET A 1 1.35 -11.54 -8.79
C MET A 1 1.10 -10.58 -7.65
N ASN A 2 1.89 -9.53 -7.56
CA ASN A 2 1.76 -8.52 -6.51
C ASN A 2 0.69 -7.51 -6.92
N ARG A 3 -0.44 -7.52 -6.25
CA ARG A 3 -1.58 -6.65 -6.56
C ARG A 3 -1.60 -5.46 -5.61
N VAL A 4 -1.39 -4.27 -6.13
CA VAL A 4 -1.14 -3.06 -5.34
C VAL A 4 -2.02 -1.91 -5.81
N LEU A 5 -2.51 -1.13 -4.85
CA LEU A 5 -3.22 0.12 -5.10
C LEU A 5 -2.42 1.25 -4.42
N LEU A 6 -1.95 2.19 -5.22
CA LEU A 6 -1.20 3.35 -4.73
C LEU A 6 -2.15 4.51 -4.47
N ASP A 7 -2.07 5.06 -3.25
CA ASP A 7 -2.87 6.21 -2.83
C ASP A 7 -2.30 7.52 -3.40
N GLN A 8 -3.06 8.58 -3.26
CA GLN A 8 -2.79 9.91 -3.83
C GLN A 8 -1.43 10.50 -3.46
N GLY A 9 -0.90 10.17 -2.28
CA GLY A 9 0.41 10.65 -1.84
C GLY A 9 1.59 10.11 -2.65
N LEU A 10 1.36 9.05 -3.42
CA LEU A 10 2.39 8.46 -4.29
C LEU A 10 2.26 9.01 -5.70
N ALA A 11 3.39 9.06 -6.41
CA ALA A 11 3.39 9.51 -7.79
C ALA A 11 2.66 8.50 -8.68
N PRO A 12 1.78 8.94 -9.60
CA PRO A 12 1.14 8.01 -10.53
C PRO A 12 2.13 7.20 -11.34
N ASN A 13 3.26 7.79 -11.71
CA ASN A 13 4.31 7.11 -12.46
C ASN A 13 4.93 5.93 -11.70
N THR A 14 4.83 5.92 -10.38
CA THR A 14 5.30 4.78 -9.57
C THR A 14 4.58 3.49 -9.96
N ALA A 15 3.27 3.56 -10.18
CA ALA A 15 2.50 2.40 -10.64
C ALA A 15 2.98 1.93 -12.02
N ALA A 16 3.22 2.85 -12.93
CA ALA A 16 3.72 2.52 -14.27
C ALA A 16 5.09 1.83 -14.21
N LEU A 17 5.98 2.31 -13.34
CA LEU A 17 7.31 1.70 -13.16
C LEU A 17 7.20 0.27 -12.62
N LEU A 18 6.32 0.05 -11.66
CA LEU A 18 6.11 -1.30 -11.12
C LEU A 18 5.54 -2.25 -12.18
N ARG A 19 4.61 -1.76 -13.01
CA ARG A 19 4.02 -2.57 -14.08
C ARG A 19 5.00 -3.01 -15.16
N LEU A 20 6.14 -2.36 -15.28
CA LEU A 20 7.18 -2.80 -16.24
C LEU A 20 7.74 -4.17 -15.86
N GLU A 21 7.60 -4.58 -14.62
CA GLU A 21 7.96 -5.91 -14.17
C GLU A 21 6.74 -6.83 -14.25
N GLY A 22 6.87 -8.01 -14.85
CA GLY A 22 5.75 -8.88 -15.19
C GLY A 22 4.98 -9.48 -14.01
N HIS A 23 5.48 -9.35 -12.78
CA HIS A 23 4.83 -9.88 -11.58
C HIS A 23 4.17 -8.81 -10.70
N TRP A 24 4.03 -7.58 -11.22
CA TRP A 24 3.36 -6.47 -10.53
C TRP A 24 2.09 -6.07 -11.25
N ASP A 25 0.97 -6.14 -10.53
CA ASP A 25 -0.31 -5.56 -10.95
C ASP A 25 -0.55 -4.35 -10.06
N ALA A 26 0.09 -3.23 -10.39
CA ALA A 26 0.03 -2.00 -9.64
C ALA A 26 -0.83 -0.98 -10.37
N ILE A 27 -1.75 -0.35 -9.65
CA ILE A 27 -2.55 0.78 -10.15
C ILE A 27 -2.50 1.92 -9.15
N HIS A 28 -2.67 3.13 -9.65
CA HIS A 28 -2.82 4.33 -8.84
C HIS A 28 -4.29 4.71 -8.77
N VAL A 29 -4.74 5.28 -7.65
CA VAL A 29 -6.14 5.70 -7.47
C VAL A 29 -6.61 6.64 -8.57
N LEU A 30 -5.72 7.46 -9.11
CA LEU A 30 -6.02 8.35 -10.24
C LEU A 30 -6.48 7.57 -11.48
N GLU A 31 -5.92 6.39 -11.71
CA GLU A 31 -6.22 5.58 -12.90
C GLU A 31 -7.61 4.94 -12.86
N VAL A 32 -8.21 4.85 -11.68
CA VAL A 32 -9.53 4.25 -11.49
C VAL A 32 -10.58 5.25 -11.01
N GLY A 33 -10.32 6.54 -11.21
CA GLY A 33 -11.29 7.60 -10.90
C GLY A 33 -11.49 7.85 -9.40
N MET A 34 -10.53 7.48 -8.57
CA MET A 34 -10.66 7.56 -7.11
C MET A 34 -9.72 8.60 -6.48
N SER A 35 -9.26 9.58 -7.27
CA SER A 35 -8.33 10.59 -6.77
C SER A 35 -8.91 11.48 -5.67
N ARG A 36 -10.23 11.51 -5.50
CA ARG A 36 -10.94 12.24 -4.46
C ARG A 36 -11.69 11.34 -3.48
N ALA A 37 -11.49 10.03 -3.57
CA ALA A 37 -12.11 9.09 -2.66
C ALA A 37 -11.52 9.23 -1.25
N ASP A 38 -12.35 9.03 -0.23
CA ASP A 38 -11.86 9.01 1.13
C ASP A 38 -11.17 7.66 1.46
N ASP A 39 -10.53 7.61 2.62
CA ASP A 39 -9.73 6.44 3.02
C ASP A 39 -10.58 5.17 3.09
N GLU A 40 -11.82 5.27 3.58
CA GLU A 40 -12.71 4.11 3.67
C GLU A 40 -13.06 3.55 2.31
N GLU A 41 -13.34 4.43 1.34
CA GLU A 41 -13.64 4.03 -0.03
C GLU A 41 -12.46 3.34 -0.69
N ILE A 42 -11.25 3.87 -0.47
CA ILE A 42 -10.02 3.31 -1.02
C ILE A 42 -9.75 1.93 -0.41
N LEU A 43 -9.89 1.79 0.91
CA LEU A 43 -9.72 0.50 1.59
C LEU A 43 -10.74 -0.53 1.12
N ARG A 44 -12.00 -0.11 0.93
CA ARG A 44 -13.06 -0.99 0.43
C ARG A 44 -12.75 -1.49 -0.97
N PHE A 45 -12.32 -0.59 -1.86
CA PHE A 45 -11.92 -0.94 -3.22
C PHE A 45 -10.77 -1.95 -3.20
N ALA A 46 -9.74 -1.68 -2.40
CA ALA A 46 -8.58 -2.55 -2.28
C ALA A 46 -9.00 -3.95 -1.80
N ARG A 47 -9.86 -4.02 -0.80
CA ARG A 47 -10.37 -5.30 -0.30
C ARG A 47 -11.14 -6.06 -1.37
N GLN A 48 -12.04 -5.39 -2.08
CA GLN A 48 -12.86 -6.01 -3.13
C GLN A 48 -12.03 -6.54 -4.30
N HIS A 49 -10.90 -5.90 -4.57
CA HIS A 49 -10.02 -6.24 -5.69
C HIS A 49 -8.76 -7.01 -5.27
N ASN A 50 -8.69 -7.42 -4.01
CA ASN A 50 -7.55 -8.16 -3.46
C ASN A 50 -6.23 -7.42 -3.69
N ARG A 51 -6.22 -6.12 -3.40
CA ARG A 51 -5.04 -5.28 -3.54
C ARG A 51 -4.54 -4.82 -2.18
N THR A 52 -3.23 -4.75 -2.03
CA THR A 52 -2.60 -4.09 -0.90
C THR A 52 -2.53 -2.60 -1.18
N CYS A 53 -2.94 -1.78 -0.22
CA CYS A 53 -2.79 -0.33 -0.32
C CYS A 53 -1.37 0.08 0.06
N VAL A 54 -0.80 1.02 -0.70
CA VAL A 54 0.41 1.74 -0.30
C VAL A 54 0.03 3.21 -0.16
N THR A 55 0.34 3.80 0.98
CA THR A 55 -0.09 5.16 1.31
C THR A 55 0.97 5.90 2.12
N LEU A 56 0.93 7.23 2.07
CA LEU A 56 1.71 8.10 2.95
C LEU A 56 0.88 8.58 4.15
N ASP A 57 -0.41 8.22 4.20
CA ASP A 57 -1.35 8.68 5.21
C ASP A 57 -1.53 7.62 6.31
N HIS A 58 -1.08 7.96 7.53
CA HIS A 58 -1.18 7.05 8.67
C HIS A 58 -2.63 6.79 9.12
N ASP A 59 -3.59 7.57 8.67
CA ASP A 59 -5.01 7.35 8.99
C ASP A 59 -5.53 6.02 8.45
N PHE A 60 -4.90 5.46 7.41
CA PHE A 60 -5.25 4.13 6.91
C PHE A 60 -5.07 3.06 7.99
N HIS A 61 -3.97 3.12 8.75
CA HIS A 61 -3.76 2.20 9.88
C HIS A 61 -4.78 2.43 10.99
N THR A 62 -5.19 3.68 11.22
CA THR A 62 -6.24 4.01 12.18
C THR A 62 -7.57 3.37 11.78
N HIS A 63 -7.93 3.43 10.50
CA HIS A 63 -9.15 2.77 10.01
C HIS A 63 -9.09 1.26 10.19
N LEU A 64 -7.95 0.63 9.94
CA LEU A 64 -7.78 -0.81 10.17
C LEU A 64 -7.96 -1.17 11.65
N ALA A 65 -7.40 -0.35 12.54
CA ALA A 65 -7.51 -0.58 13.99
C ALA A 65 -8.96 -0.44 14.48
N LEU A 66 -9.65 0.62 14.05
CA LEU A 66 -11.02 0.91 14.48
C LEU A 66 -12.01 -0.12 13.95
N SER A 67 -11.84 -0.58 12.72
CA SER A 67 -12.74 -1.55 12.09
C SER A 67 -12.44 -2.99 12.49
N ARG A 68 -11.29 -3.23 13.12
CA ARG A 68 -10.78 -4.58 13.42
C ARG A 68 -10.75 -5.47 12.18
N SER A 69 -10.47 -4.89 11.03
CA SER A 69 -10.46 -5.57 9.75
C SER A 69 -9.25 -6.50 9.61
N ASP A 70 -9.45 -7.64 8.96
CA ASP A 70 -8.38 -8.58 8.64
C ASP A 70 -7.73 -8.30 7.27
N GLY A 71 -8.16 -7.28 6.60
CA GLY A 71 -7.63 -6.83 5.31
C GLY A 71 -8.40 -5.62 4.81
N PRO A 72 -7.90 -4.99 3.77
CA PRO A 72 -6.67 -5.32 3.02
C PRO A 72 -5.41 -5.02 3.83
N SER A 73 -4.30 -5.60 3.41
CA SER A 73 -3.00 -5.15 3.93
C SER A 73 -2.73 -3.72 3.50
N VAL A 74 -2.04 -2.98 4.35
CA VAL A 74 -1.68 -1.59 4.06
C VAL A 74 -0.20 -1.38 4.37
N VAL A 75 0.53 -0.79 3.43
CA VAL A 75 1.91 -0.37 3.61
C VAL A 75 1.93 1.15 3.76
N LEU A 76 2.26 1.60 4.96
CA LEU A 76 2.42 3.02 5.26
C LEU A 76 3.88 3.41 5.02
N VAL A 77 4.09 4.31 4.06
CA VAL A 77 5.40 4.88 3.78
C VAL A 77 5.58 6.14 4.60
N ARG A 78 6.53 6.14 5.51
CA ARG A 78 6.82 7.27 6.42
C ARG A 78 8.09 8.00 5.99
N ILE A 79 8.29 8.13 4.69
CA ILE A 79 9.40 8.85 4.08
C ILE A 79 8.82 9.83 3.07
N GLU A 80 9.04 11.11 3.29
CA GLU A 80 8.58 12.15 2.37
C GLU A 80 9.67 12.49 1.35
N GLY A 81 9.25 13.08 0.23
CA GLY A 81 10.16 13.62 -0.77
C GLY A 81 10.76 12.62 -1.73
N LEU A 82 10.29 11.37 -1.72
CA LEU A 82 10.75 10.38 -2.69
C LEU A 82 10.14 10.63 -4.07
N ASP A 83 10.96 10.50 -5.11
CA ASP A 83 10.45 10.50 -6.48
C ASP A 83 9.86 9.13 -6.86
N SER A 84 9.32 9.02 -8.07
CA SER A 84 8.65 7.79 -8.51
C SER A 84 9.61 6.58 -8.55
N VAL A 85 10.84 6.77 -8.95
CA VAL A 85 11.85 5.71 -9.00
C VAL A 85 12.17 5.23 -7.59
N GLN A 86 12.40 6.16 -6.68
CA GLN A 86 12.67 5.85 -5.27
C GLN A 86 11.48 5.17 -4.60
N GLN A 87 10.27 5.61 -4.90
CA GLN A 87 9.05 4.98 -4.39
C GLN A 87 8.92 3.54 -4.89
N ALA A 88 9.14 3.31 -6.18
CA ALA A 88 9.08 1.96 -6.75
C ALA A 88 10.14 1.05 -6.12
N ASP A 89 11.37 1.55 -5.96
CA ASP A 89 12.45 0.77 -5.33
C ASP A 89 12.11 0.41 -3.88
N LEU A 90 11.55 1.36 -3.13
CA LEU A 90 11.14 1.12 -1.74
C LEU A 90 10.04 0.06 -1.66
N ILE A 91 9.04 0.15 -2.53
CA ILE A 91 7.94 -0.81 -2.58
C ILE A 91 8.47 -2.21 -2.88
N ARG A 92 9.35 -2.35 -3.88
CA ARG A 92 9.97 -3.64 -4.20
C ARG A 92 10.71 -4.21 -3.02
N ARG A 93 11.43 -3.37 -2.28
CA ARG A 93 12.19 -3.79 -1.10
C ARG A 93 11.26 -4.29 0.01
N VAL A 94 10.15 -3.56 0.27
CA VAL A 94 9.17 -3.99 1.27
C VAL A 94 8.61 -5.35 0.91
N TRP A 95 8.21 -5.55 -0.35
CA TRP A 95 7.67 -6.84 -0.79
C TRP A 95 8.69 -7.97 -0.72
N SER A 96 9.95 -7.70 -1.01
CA SER A 96 10.99 -8.73 -0.90
C SER A 96 11.17 -9.24 0.53
N ILE A 97 10.83 -8.42 1.52
CA ILE A 97 10.97 -8.75 2.94
C ILE A 97 9.66 -9.27 3.54
N CYS A 98 8.53 -8.68 3.17
CA CYS A 98 7.25 -8.83 3.87
C CYS A 98 6.17 -9.52 3.05
N VAL A 99 6.46 -10.10 1.89
CA VAL A 99 5.40 -10.61 0.99
C VAL A 99 4.47 -11.60 1.69
N ASN A 100 4.99 -12.51 2.51
CA ASN A 100 4.16 -13.49 3.19
C ASN A 100 3.22 -12.83 4.21
N ASP A 101 3.71 -11.84 4.94
CA ASP A 101 2.89 -11.07 5.89
C ASP A 101 1.81 -10.29 5.14
N ILE A 102 2.16 -9.66 4.04
CA ILE A 102 1.24 -8.89 3.22
C ILE A 102 0.14 -9.80 2.67
N ASP A 103 0.49 -10.97 2.17
CA ASP A 103 -0.47 -11.92 1.61
C ASP A 103 -1.43 -12.47 2.66
N THR A 104 -1.00 -12.60 3.90
CA THR A 104 -1.87 -13.09 4.99
C THR A 104 -2.67 -12.01 5.70
N GLY A 105 -2.31 -10.75 5.52
CA GLY A 105 -2.97 -9.60 6.14
C GLY A 105 -2.10 -8.93 7.19
N ALA A 106 -1.58 -7.75 6.86
CA ALA A 106 -0.68 -7.02 7.74
C ALA A 106 -0.81 -5.51 7.56
N ALA A 107 -0.55 -4.79 8.64
CA ALA A 107 -0.27 -3.37 8.64
C ALA A 107 1.25 -3.21 8.70
N VAL A 108 1.84 -2.73 7.61
CA VAL A 108 3.28 -2.54 7.46
C VAL A 108 3.57 -1.05 7.50
N SER A 109 4.64 -0.68 8.16
CA SER A 109 5.12 0.69 8.23
C SER A 109 6.60 0.71 7.89
N VAL A 110 7.00 1.59 6.99
CA VAL A 110 8.40 1.70 6.57
C VAL A 110 8.88 3.14 6.75
N ASP A 111 9.98 3.29 7.46
CA ASP A 111 10.71 4.56 7.58
C ASP A 111 12.19 4.32 7.19
N ARG A 112 13.03 5.34 7.38
CA ARG A 112 14.45 5.23 7.00
C ARG A 112 15.25 4.25 7.86
N ARG A 113 14.70 3.83 9.00
CA ARG A 113 15.40 2.98 9.97
C ARG A 113 14.93 1.54 9.94
N ALA A 114 13.61 1.32 9.72
CA ALA A 114 13.03 0.01 9.93
C ALA A 114 11.77 -0.21 9.10
N ILE A 115 11.49 -1.48 8.88
CA ILE A 115 10.19 -1.96 8.41
C ILE A 115 9.54 -2.66 9.60
N ARG A 116 8.33 -2.24 9.96
CA ARG A 116 7.56 -2.81 11.06
C ARG A 116 6.32 -3.48 10.52
N VAL A 117 6.04 -4.68 11.02
CA VAL A 117 4.91 -5.49 10.57
C VAL A 117 4.03 -5.84 11.76
N ARG A 118 2.74 -5.60 11.62
CA ARG A 118 1.74 -6.03 12.61
C ARG A 118 0.67 -6.85 11.89
N LYS A 119 0.38 -8.02 12.41
CA LYS A 119 -0.68 -8.89 11.85
C LYS A 119 -2.05 -8.23 12.00
N LEU A 120 -2.89 -8.40 10.99
CA LEU A 120 -4.31 -8.04 11.06
C LEU A 120 -5.12 -9.22 11.60
N PRO A 121 -6.23 -8.98 12.34
CA PRO A 121 -6.69 -7.65 12.75
C PRO A 121 -5.80 -7.04 13.83
N LEU A 122 -5.72 -5.73 13.85
CA LEU A 122 -4.99 -4.99 14.89
C LEU A 122 -5.74 -5.08 16.22
N LYS A 123 -5.00 -5.35 17.29
CA LYS A 123 -5.55 -5.51 18.62
C LYS A 123 -5.35 -4.26 19.47
#